data_4d91a1e1993b5412b1b699df7839ab58
#
_entry.id   4d91a1e1993b5412b1b699df7839ab58
#
_cell.length_a   1.000
_cell.length_b   1.000
_cell.length_c   1.000
_cell.angle_alpha   90.00
_cell.angle_beta   90.00
_cell.angle_gamma   90.00
#
_symmetry.space_group_name_H-M   'P 1'
#
loop_
_entity.id
_entity.type
_entity.pdbx_description
1 polymer ?
#
loop_
_entity_poly.entity_id
_entity_poly.type
_entity_poly.pdbx_seq_one_letter_code
_entity_poly.pdbx_strand_id
1 'polypeptide(L)'
;ITKDDNKPQVYTDYSKDANKSSSTGVTTLDNLFDDNSDTETKVDNTTTLMFKFTDKKAVRMLTLTSSKSGRTPDRAQVYGDNEDDNWVLLGDYHDSGSLFFNVWGKYTRPFVISADKVGKYSRYKVVLTGTDAYLSEVEMLGYKDNGILKSDLKNAIDVAKSIDTTGEYPQIVKRLKNNLKEACSVYDNEEASDDEILKAYQSLGRIVDIEKKTIKIHDASQVEAEEFDAKSDHIVNDGKNIGGVEKNTWVRYDSVYFNGLASQVSFNYSGQKSDAGGYAQVYID
;
A
#
# COMPACT_ATOMS: atom_id res chain seq x y z
N ILE A 1 -13.70 -33.62 -2.89
CA ILE A 1 -14.37 -32.70 -1.96
C ILE A 1 -14.09 -31.32 -2.52
N THR A 2 -15.05 -30.76 -3.23
CA THR A 2 -14.95 -29.36 -3.71
C THR A 2 -14.86 -28.47 -2.49
N LYS A 3 -13.72 -27.79 -2.30
CA LYS A 3 -13.59 -26.70 -1.34
C LYS A 3 -14.66 -25.66 -1.71
N ASP A 4 -15.48 -25.30 -0.75
CA ASP A 4 -16.51 -24.27 -0.92
C ASP A 4 -15.79 -22.90 -0.93
N ASP A 5 -15.36 -22.46 -2.11
CA ASP A 5 -14.63 -21.21 -2.34
C ASP A 5 -15.50 -19.96 -2.10
N ASN A 6 -16.78 -20.14 -1.75
CA ASN A 6 -17.74 -19.06 -1.53
C ASN A 6 -17.94 -18.68 -0.05
N LYS A 7 -17.15 -19.21 0.88
CA LYS A 7 -17.26 -18.77 2.28
C LYS A 7 -16.75 -17.33 2.43
N PRO A 8 -17.50 -16.47 3.14
CA PRO A 8 -17.04 -15.13 3.45
C PRO A 8 -15.68 -15.18 4.14
N GLN A 9 -14.71 -14.40 3.67
CA GLN A 9 -13.41 -14.31 4.29
C GLN A 9 -13.55 -13.64 5.66
N VAL A 10 -12.99 -14.26 6.68
CA VAL A 10 -12.98 -13.72 8.04
C VAL A 10 -11.65 -12.99 8.26
N TYR A 11 -11.72 -11.69 8.47
CA TYR A 11 -10.56 -10.91 8.89
C TYR A 11 -10.21 -11.20 10.35
N THR A 12 -8.93 -11.20 10.63
CA THR A 12 -8.35 -11.33 11.97
C THR A 12 -7.44 -10.14 12.20
N ASP A 13 -7.53 -9.55 13.38
CA ASP A 13 -6.62 -8.50 13.81
C ASP A 13 -5.30 -9.12 14.28
N TYR A 14 -4.28 -8.97 13.46
CA TYR A 14 -2.92 -9.44 13.79
C TYR A 14 -2.21 -8.53 14.80
N SER A 15 -2.67 -7.30 15.01
CA SER A 15 -2.04 -6.40 15.99
C SER A 15 -2.05 -6.99 17.39
N LYS A 16 -3.04 -7.83 17.70
CA LYS A 16 -3.16 -8.51 19.03
C LYS A 16 -2.01 -9.47 19.30
N ASP A 17 -1.49 -10.13 18.27
CA ASP A 17 -0.41 -11.12 18.38
C ASP A 17 0.99 -10.51 18.20
N ALA A 18 1.07 -9.23 17.86
CA ALA A 18 2.33 -8.56 17.61
C ALA A 18 3.01 -8.10 18.91
N ASN A 19 4.34 -8.17 18.92
CA ASN A 19 5.12 -7.34 19.84
C ASN A 19 5.12 -5.92 19.31
N LYS A 20 4.53 -5.00 20.07
CA LYS A 20 4.28 -3.61 19.67
C LYS A 20 5.24 -2.65 20.37
N SER A 21 5.69 -1.65 19.64
CA SER A 21 6.43 -0.52 20.18
C SER A 21 6.10 0.75 19.39
N SER A 22 6.47 1.90 19.94
CA SER A 22 6.26 3.18 19.30
C SER A 22 7.49 4.07 19.38
N SER A 23 7.52 5.10 18.54
CA SER A 23 8.47 6.19 18.66
C SER A 23 8.32 6.93 19.99
N THR A 24 9.34 7.67 20.37
CA THR A 24 9.36 8.46 21.61
C THR A 24 8.17 9.43 21.67
N GLY A 25 7.55 9.54 22.85
CA GLY A 25 6.46 10.49 23.10
C GLY A 25 5.06 9.87 23.15
N VAL A 26 4.88 8.61 22.75
CA VAL A 26 3.63 7.88 22.94
C VAL A 26 3.61 7.29 24.34
N THR A 27 2.72 7.75 25.19
CA THR A 27 2.67 7.36 26.61
C THR A 27 1.61 6.32 26.96
N THR A 28 0.63 6.15 26.07
CA THR A 28 -0.53 5.27 26.27
C THR A 28 -0.71 4.33 25.09
N LEU A 29 0.38 3.67 24.66
CA LEU A 29 0.39 2.82 23.46
C LEU A 29 -0.71 1.74 23.50
N ASP A 30 -0.93 1.13 24.66
CA ASP A 30 -1.91 0.04 24.84
C ASP A 30 -3.34 0.48 24.55
N ASN A 31 -3.67 1.78 24.71
CA ASN A 31 -4.99 2.30 24.38
C ASN A 31 -5.32 2.22 22.87
N LEU A 32 -4.32 2.03 22.02
CA LEU A 32 -4.55 1.84 20.57
C LEU A 32 -4.94 0.40 20.20
N PHE A 33 -4.97 -0.52 21.20
CA PHE A 33 -5.13 -1.96 20.98
C PHE A 33 -6.01 -2.63 22.03
N ASP A 34 -6.79 -1.88 22.77
CA ASP A 34 -7.60 -2.36 23.90
C ASP A 34 -9.06 -2.66 23.56
N ASP A 35 -9.44 -2.53 22.28
CA ASP A 35 -10.81 -2.67 21.76
C ASP A 35 -11.81 -1.69 22.45
N ASN A 36 -11.32 -0.55 22.90
CA ASN A 36 -12.13 0.43 23.62
C ASN A 36 -12.04 1.82 23.00
N SER A 37 -13.01 2.17 22.20
CA SER A 37 -13.05 3.49 21.54
C SER A 37 -13.25 4.70 22.49
N ASP A 38 -13.37 4.47 23.80
CA ASP A 38 -13.39 5.52 24.82
C ASP A 38 -12.01 5.92 25.31
N THR A 39 -11.02 5.05 25.15
CA THR A 39 -9.60 5.35 25.38
C THR A 39 -9.01 6.03 24.15
N GLU A 40 -7.92 6.74 24.34
CA GLU A 40 -7.26 7.42 23.22
C GLU A 40 -5.77 7.62 23.47
N THR A 41 -5.02 7.76 22.40
CA THR A 41 -3.58 8.02 22.43
C THR A 41 -3.25 9.20 21.53
N LYS A 42 -2.41 10.10 22.02
CA LYS A 42 -1.84 11.16 21.22
C LYS A 42 -0.79 10.60 20.26
N VAL A 43 -0.96 10.86 18.97
CA VAL A 43 -0.09 10.44 17.87
C VAL A 43 0.43 11.66 17.11
N ASP A 44 0.91 12.64 17.87
CA ASP A 44 1.24 13.97 17.40
C ASP A 44 2.55 14.01 16.58
N ASN A 45 2.65 15.00 15.70
CA ASN A 45 3.75 15.20 14.76
C ASN A 45 3.96 14.00 13.84
N THR A 46 5.02 13.23 14.06
CA THR A 46 5.27 11.97 13.36
C THR A 46 5.45 10.85 14.37
N THR A 47 4.45 9.99 14.46
CA THR A 47 4.46 8.82 15.32
C THR A 47 4.67 7.56 14.48
N THR A 48 5.64 6.75 14.86
CA THR A 48 5.87 5.44 14.25
C THR A 48 5.43 4.35 15.22
N LEU A 49 4.51 3.51 14.77
CA LEU A 49 4.10 2.28 15.46
C LEU A 49 4.81 1.11 14.79
N MET A 50 5.44 0.26 15.56
CA MET A 50 6.17 -0.92 15.10
C MET A 50 5.46 -2.18 15.56
N PHE A 51 5.34 -3.15 14.66
CA PHE A 51 4.75 -4.47 14.90
C PHE A 51 5.75 -5.53 14.49
N LYS A 52 6.13 -6.41 15.44
CA LYS A 52 6.98 -7.56 15.17
C LYS A 52 6.21 -8.84 15.43
N PHE A 53 6.19 -9.73 14.45
CA PHE A 53 5.50 -11.02 14.50
C PHE A 53 6.50 -12.17 14.59
N THR A 54 6.13 -13.23 15.29
CA THR A 54 6.90 -14.48 15.32
C THR A 54 6.87 -15.16 13.94
N ASP A 55 5.68 -15.22 13.34
CA ASP A 55 5.47 -15.75 11.99
C ASP A 55 5.12 -14.60 11.02
N LYS A 56 5.63 -14.65 9.81
CA LYS A 56 5.30 -13.66 8.78
C LYS A 56 3.80 -13.57 8.57
N LYS A 57 3.26 -12.38 8.54
CA LYS A 57 1.82 -12.09 8.34
C LYS A 57 1.59 -11.39 7.02
N ALA A 58 0.47 -11.66 6.38
CA ALA A 58 0.00 -10.95 5.19
C ALA A 58 -1.09 -9.95 5.60
N VAL A 59 -0.67 -8.75 6.02
CA VAL A 59 -1.60 -7.67 6.31
C VAL A 59 -2.19 -7.14 5.02
N ARG A 60 -3.51 -6.97 5.01
CA ARG A 60 -4.28 -6.51 3.85
C ARG A 60 -4.95 -5.17 4.04
N MET A 61 -5.15 -4.81 5.28
CA MET A 61 -5.88 -3.60 5.63
C MET A 61 -5.39 -3.08 6.98
N LEU A 62 -5.20 -1.79 7.06
CA LEU A 62 -5.07 -1.05 8.29
C LEU A 62 -6.45 -0.48 8.62
N THR A 63 -6.90 -0.58 9.86
CA THR A 63 -8.02 0.24 10.34
C THR A 63 -7.51 1.24 11.36
N LEU A 64 -8.06 2.43 11.31
CA LEU A 64 -7.83 3.48 12.30
C LEU A 64 -9.17 3.95 12.83
N THR A 65 -9.29 4.08 14.15
CA THR A 65 -10.47 4.62 14.80
C THR A 65 -10.18 6.01 15.35
N SER A 66 -10.97 6.98 14.93
CA SER A 66 -10.84 8.37 15.37
C SER A 66 -11.15 8.52 16.85
N SER A 67 -10.39 9.37 17.52
CA SER A 67 -10.64 9.80 18.90
C SER A 67 -11.82 10.77 18.96
N LYS A 68 -12.44 10.89 20.13
CA LYS A 68 -13.45 11.91 20.42
C LYS A 68 -12.85 13.27 20.78
N SER A 69 -11.58 13.31 21.16
CA SER A 69 -10.98 14.49 21.82
C SER A 69 -10.17 15.37 20.89
N GLY A 70 -9.68 14.86 19.77
CA GLY A 70 -8.71 15.59 18.97
C GLY A 70 -8.89 15.44 17.48
N ARG A 71 -7.95 16.01 16.77
CA ARG A 71 -7.82 15.83 15.33
C ARG A 71 -7.29 14.43 15.04
N THR A 72 -7.70 13.89 13.92
CA THR A 72 -7.11 12.66 13.41
C THR A 72 -5.80 12.96 12.66
N PRO A 73 -4.91 11.98 12.48
CA PRO A 73 -3.76 12.15 11.61
C PRO A 73 -4.16 12.60 10.20
N ASP A 74 -3.27 13.34 9.56
CA ASP A 74 -3.45 13.80 8.18
C ASP A 74 -2.97 12.74 7.18
N ARG A 75 -2.06 11.86 7.62
CA ARG A 75 -1.45 10.82 6.80
C ARG A 75 -1.15 9.58 7.60
N ALA A 76 -1.33 8.42 6.95
CA ALA A 76 -0.88 7.12 7.44
C ALA A 76 -0.10 6.40 6.33
N GLN A 77 1.10 5.93 6.65
CA GLN A 77 1.90 5.09 5.75
C GLN A 77 2.14 3.73 6.39
N VAL A 78 1.99 2.67 5.61
CA VAL A 78 2.22 1.30 6.05
C VAL A 78 3.40 0.72 5.31
N TYR A 79 4.32 0.12 6.03
CA TYR A 79 5.49 -0.55 5.48
C TYR A 79 5.59 -1.96 6.01
N GLY A 80 6.17 -2.86 5.20
CA GLY A 80 6.53 -4.23 5.58
C GLY A 80 8.02 -4.48 5.41
N ASP A 81 8.59 -5.37 6.24
CA ASP A 81 9.98 -5.76 6.19
C ASP A 81 10.21 -7.17 6.75
N ASN A 82 11.29 -7.83 6.33
CA ASN A 82 11.67 -9.18 6.75
C ASN A 82 12.98 -9.23 7.56
N GLU A 83 13.22 -8.21 8.37
CA GLU A 83 14.38 -8.07 9.27
C GLU A 83 15.72 -7.76 8.54
N ASP A 84 15.65 -7.30 7.30
CA ASP A 84 16.81 -6.86 6.52
C ASP A 84 16.90 -5.32 6.40
N ASP A 85 16.03 -4.61 7.13
CA ASP A 85 15.86 -3.16 7.12
C ASP A 85 15.54 -2.55 5.74
N ASN A 86 15.06 -3.40 4.84
CA ASN A 86 14.58 -3.00 3.51
C ASN A 86 13.06 -2.80 3.52
N TRP A 87 12.62 -1.68 4.06
CA TRP A 87 11.22 -1.34 4.23
C TRP A 87 10.51 -1.08 2.92
N VAL A 88 9.54 -1.92 2.58
CA VAL A 88 8.68 -1.80 1.40
C VAL A 88 7.44 -0.99 1.76
N LEU A 89 7.17 0.09 1.05
CA LEU A 89 5.93 0.87 1.20
C LEU A 89 4.75 0.07 0.64
N LEU A 90 3.79 -0.23 1.50
CA LEU A 90 2.59 -1.02 1.18
C LEU A 90 1.36 -0.14 0.94
N GLY A 91 1.28 0.99 1.61
CA GLY A 91 0.19 1.95 1.48
C GLY A 91 0.59 3.33 1.95
N ASP A 92 0.09 4.35 1.28
CA ASP A 92 0.27 5.75 1.62
C ASP A 92 -1.10 6.44 1.51
N TYR A 93 -1.69 6.73 2.65
CA TYR A 93 -3.03 7.25 2.76
C TYR A 93 -2.96 8.66 3.31
N HIS A 94 -3.41 9.61 2.52
CA HIS A 94 -3.46 11.01 2.91
C HIS A 94 -4.69 11.68 2.29
N ASP A 95 -5.08 12.76 2.92
CA ASP A 95 -6.20 13.56 2.48
C ASP A 95 -5.99 15.02 2.86
N SER A 96 -6.59 15.95 2.14
CA SER A 96 -6.41 17.38 2.42
C SER A 96 -6.98 17.75 3.79
N GLY A 97 -6.15 17.65 4.84
CA GLY A 97 -6.41 18.14 6.18
C GLY A 97 -6.87 17.14 7.23
N SER A 98 -7.20 15.92 6.89
CA SER A 98 -7.47 14.83 7.84
C SER A 98 -7.79 13.53 7.13
N LEU A 99 -7.32 12.38 7.63
CA LEU A 99 -7.69 11.05 7.12
C LEU A 99 -9.19 10.75 7.27
N PHE A 100 -9.92 11.50 8.08
CA PHE A 100 -11.32 11.23 8.43
C PHE A 100 -12.30 12.33 8.01
N PHE A 101 -11.88 13.37 7.26
CA PHE A 101 -12.75 14.44 6.72
C PHE A 101 -13.72 15.05 7.73
N ASN A 102 -13.24 15.47 8.90
CA ASN A 102 -14.10 16.05 9.94
C ASN A 102 -15.27 15.15 10.38
N VAL A 103 -15.14 13.85 10.28
CA VAL A 103 -16.12 12.92 10.84
C VAL A 103 -16.05 12.92 12.37
N TRP A 104 -17.15 12.49 12.96
CA TRP A 104 -17.31 12.40 14.41
C TRP A 104 -16.34 11.40 15.02
N GLY A 105 -16.02 11.60 16.29
CA GLY A 105 -15.19 10.66 17.02
C GLY A 105 -15.75 9.24 17.06
N LYS A 106 -14.88 8.27 17.28
CA LYS A 106 -15.19 6.83 17.31
C LYS A 106 -15.62 6.26 15.96
N TYR A 107 -15.20 6.87 14.89
CA TYR A 107 -15.39 6.36 13.55
C TYR A 107 -14.19 5.53 13.11
N THR A 108 -14.42 4.28 12.73
CA THR A 108 -13.37 3.40 12.19
C THR A 108 -13.35 3.47 10.67
N ARG A 109 -12.18 3.80 10.11
CA ARG A 109 -11.95 3.83 8.66
C ARG A 109 -10.96 2.75 8.24
N PRO A 110 -11.32 1.93 7.24
CA PRO A 110 -10.40 0.98 6.63
C PRO A 110 -9.50 1.64 5.59
N PHE A 111 -8.25 1.20 5.53
CA PHE A 111 -7.24 1.57 4.54
C PHE A 111 -6.69 0.29 3.91
N VAL A 112 -7.15 -0.01 2.71
CA VAL A 112 -6.84 -1.27 2.03
C VAL A 112 -5.46 -1.20 1.40
N ILE A 113 -4.63 -2.22 1.62
CA ILE A 113 -3.37 -2.41 0.92
C ILE A 113 -3.68 -3.01 -0.45
N SER A 114 -3.21 -2.35 -1.50
CA SER A 114 -3.47 -2.81 -2.88
C SER A 114 -2.86 -4.20 -3.13
N ALA A 115 -3.50 -4.98 -3.99
CA ALA A 115 -3.16 -6.37 -4.25
C ALA A 115 -1.68 -6.59 -4.63
N ASP A 116 -1.11 -5.69 -5.41
CA ASP A 116 0.29 -5.74 -5.85
C ASP A 116 1.31 -5.44 -4.73
N LYS A 117 0.85 -4.90 -3.60
CA LYS A 117 1.67 -4.55 -2.43
C LYS A 117 1.52 -5.55 -1.26
N VAL A 118 0.44 -6.35 -1.26
CA VAL A 118 0.26 -7.36 -0.21
C VAL A 118 1.39 -8.37 -0.26
N GLY A 119 2.02 -8.63 0.88
CA GLY A 119 3.10 -9.62 1.04
C GLY A 119 3.15 -10.15 2.46
N LYS A 120 3.93 -11.21 2.69
CA LYS A 120 4.16 -11.78 4.02
C LYS A 120 5.42 -11.17 4.65
N TYR A 121 5.26 -10.40 5.70
CA TYR A 121 6.36 -9.75 6.41
C TYR A 121 6.40 -10.14 7.89
N SER A 122 7.60 -10.18 8.47
CA SER A 122 7.80 -10.41 9.90
C SER A 122 7.70 -9.12 10.71
N ARG A 123 7.92 -7.97 10.06
CA ARG A 123 7.79 -6.65 10.70
C ARG A 123 6.92 -5.73 9.85
N TYR A 124 6.14 -4.93 10.54
CA TYR A 124 5.41 -3.81 9.93
C TYR A 124 5.68 -2.54 10.71
N LYS A 125 5.65 -1.40 10.03
CA LYS A 125 5.56 -0.10 10.67
C LYS A 125 4.41 0.71 10.07
N VAL A 126 3.72 1.43 10.93
CA VAL A 126 2.72 2.44 10.56
C VAL A 126 3.28 3.79 10.98
N VAL A 127 3.45 4.69 10.02
CA VAL A 127 3.89 6.06 10.27
C VAL A 127 2.67 6.96 10.15
N LEU A 128 2.32 7.59 11.25
CA LEU A 128 1.20 8.52 11.38
C LEU A 128 1.75 9.93 11.45
N THR A 129 1.23 10.83 10.65
CA THR A 129 1.62 12.25 10.65
C THR A 129 0.39 13.13 10.87
N GLY A 130 0.53 14.13 11.75
CA GLY A 130 -0.53 15.10 12.03
C GLY A 130 -0.14 16.02 13.16
N THR A 131 -0.84 17.13 13.32
CA THR A 131 -0.65 18.08 14.40
C THR A 131 -1.82 17.99 15.36
N ASP A 132 -1.52 17.83 16.65
CA ASP A 132 -2.53 17.63 17.70
C ASP A 132 -3.49 16.48 17.39
N ALA A 133 -2.89 15.35 16.95
CA ALA A 133 -3.61 14.19 16.44
C ALA A 133 -3.78 13.11 17.53
N TYR A 134 -4.93 12.46 17.50
CA TYR A 134 -5.31 11.41 18.44
C TYR A 134 -6.03 10.26 17.71
N LEU A 135 -5.81 9.04 18.18
CA LEU A 135 -6.53 7.84 17.74
C LEU A 135 -7.03 7.07 18.96
N SER A 136 -8.11 6.34 18.79
CA SER A 136 -8.60 5.37 19.78
C SER A 136 -8.11 3.96 19.50
N GLU A 137 -8.15 3.52 18.22
CA GLU A 137 -7.77 2.15 17.86
C GLU A 137 -6.95 2.10 16.57
N VAL A 138 -6.07 1.11 16.52
CA VAL A 138 -5.28 0.71 15.34
C VAL A 138 -5.30 -0.81 15.21
N GLU A 139 -5.78 -1.32 14.08
CA GLU A 139 -5.80 -2.75 13.81
C GLU A 139 -5.06 -3.06 12.50
N MET A 140 -4.37 -4.19 12.49
CA MET A 140 -3.67 -4.73 11.31
C MET A 140 -4.41 -5.98 10.84
N LEU A 141 -5.30 -5.83 9.88
CA LEU A 141 -6.20 -6.89 9.47
C LEU A 141 -5.63 -7.75 8.33
N GLY A 142 -5.73 -9.05 8.49
CA GLY A 142 -5.45 -10.04 7.47
C GLY A 142 -6.43 -11.21 7.55
N TYR A 143 -6.27 -12.20 6.68
CA TYR A 143 -7.13 -13.38 6.75
C TYR A 143 -6.66 -14.34 7.84
N LYS A 144 -7.62 -15.03 8.47
CA LYS A 144 -7.33 -16.00 9.52
C LYS A 144 -6.29 -17.04 9.10
N ASP A 145 -6.27 -17.41 7.84
CA ASP A 145 -5.33 -18.39 7.27
C ASP A 145 -3.96 -17.80 6.92
N ASN A 146 -3.75 -16.50 7.18
CA ASN A 146 -2.49 -15.80 6.97
C ASN A 146 -1.93 -15.93 5.53
N GLY A 147 -2.79 -15.94 4.53
CA GLY A 147 -2.36 -16.12 3.15
C GLY A 147 -3.15 -15.32 2.12
N ILE A 148 -2.68 -15.42 0.90
CA ILE A 148 -3.47 -15.11 -0.29
C ILE A 148 -4.14 -16.43 -0.67
N LEU A 149 -5.45 -16.44 -0.70
CA LEU A 149 -6.21 -17.64 -1.01
C LEU A 149 -6.40 -17.76 -2.53
N LYS A 150 -6.64 -18.99 -3.00
CA LYS A 150 -7.06 -19.22 -4.38
C LYS A 150 -8.31 -18.40 -4.76
N SER A 151 -9.22 -18.15 -3.79
CA SER A 151 -10.38 -17.27 -3.98
C SER A 151 -10.02 -15.83 -4.32
N ASP A 152 -8.93 -15.29 -3.75
CA ASP A 152 -8.46 -13.95 -4.08
C ASP A 152 -7.89 -13.91 -5.49
N LEU A 153 -7.07 -14.91 -5.83
CA LEU A 153 -6.56 -15.07 -7.17
C LEU A 153 -7.71 -15.22 -8.18
N LYS A 154 -8.74 -16.00 -7.83
CA LYS A 154 -9.94 -16.15 -8.65
C LYS A 154 -10.65 -14.81 -8.87
N ASN A 155 -10.86 -14.04 -7.81
CA ASN A 155 -11.46 -12.71 -7.92
C ASN A 155 -10.63 -11.78 -8.83
N ALA A 156 -9.29 -11.76 -8.66
CA ALA A 156 -8.41 -10.98 -9.51
C ALA A 156 -8.47 -11.42 -11.00
N ILE A 157 -8.55 -12.73 -11.25
CA ILE A 157 -8.74 -13.29 -12.60
C ILE A 157 -10.08 -12.84 -13.19
N ASP A 158 -11.18 -12.92 -12.42
CA ASP A 158 -12.50 -12.55 -12.89
C ASP A 158 -12.61 -11.06 -13.19
N VAL A 159 -12.01 -10.21 -12.35
CA VAL A 159 -11.90 -8.78 -12.62
C VAL A 159 -11.09 -8.53 -13.89
N ALA A 160 -9.91 -9.14 -14.02
CA ALA A 160 -9.05 -8.98 -15.19
C ALA A 160 -9.75 -9.42 -16.51
N LYS A 161 -10.56 -10.47 -16.46
CA LYS A 161 -11.39 -10.93 -17.59
C LYS A 161 -12.53 -9.97 -17.93
N SER A 162 -13.03 -9.21 -16.97
CA SER A 162 -14.15 -8.28 -17.15
C SER A 162 -13.75 -6.92 -17.71
N ILE A 163 -12.45 -6.62 -17.74
CA ILE A 163 -11.95 -5.31 -18.21
C ILE A 163 -12.16 -5.17 -19.72
N ASP A 164 -12.82 -4.10 -20.10
CA ASP A 164 -12.88 -3.70 -21.51
C ASP A 164 -11.51 -3.13 -21.94
N THR A 165 -10.89 -3.80 -22.89
CA THR A 165 -9.59 -3.40 -23.45
C THR A 165 -9.71 -2.63 -24.77
N THR A 166 -10.92 -2.19 -25.12
CA THR A 166 -11.17 -1.43 -26.35
C THR A 166 -10.52 -0.05 -26.25
N GLY A 167 -9.64 0.26 -27.19
CA GLY A 167 -8.90 1.53 -27.19
C GLY A 167 -7.64 1.55 -26.35
N GLU A 168 -7.36 0.48 -25.60
CA GLU A 168 -6.15 0.37 -24.80
C GLU A 168 -4.92 0.05 -25.65
N TYR A 169 -3.76 0.41 -25.13
CA TYR A 169 -2.48 0.21 -25.82
C TYR A 169 -2.16 -1.28 -26.03
N PRO A 170 -1.80 -1.72 -27.25
CA PRO A 170 -1.61 -3.14 -27.57
C PRO A 170 -0.61 -3.88 -26.65
N GLN A 171 0.45 -3.21 -26.21
CA GLN A 171 1.45 -3.79 -25.30
C GLN A 171 0.87 -4.06 -23.92
N ILE A 172 0.06 -3.15 -23.39
CA ILE A 172 -0.63 -3.30 -22.12
C ILE A 172 -1.63 -4.45 -22.19
N VAL A 173 -2.43 -4.49 -23.26
CA VAL A 173 -3.37 -5.60 -23.51
C VAL A 173 -2.63 -6.95 -23.60
N LYS A 174 -1.47 -6.98 -24.27
CA LYS A 174 -0.64 -8.17 -24.39
C LYS A 174 -0.11 -8.60 -23.01
N ARG A 175 0.37 -7.64 -22.20
CA ARG A 175 0.87 -7.91 -20.84
C ARG A 175 -0.25 -8.41 -19.94
N LEU A 176 -1.42 -7.78 -19.97
CA LEU A 176 -2.60 -8.23 -19.24
C LEU A 176 -2.96 -9.68 -19.61
N LYS A 177 -3.03 -10.01 -20.91
CA LYS A 177 -3.33 -11.35 -21.39
C LYS A 177 -2.30 -12.39 -20.93
N ASN A 178 -1.02 -12.05 -20.92
CA ASN A 178 0.04 -12.95 -20.45
C ASN A 178 -0.09 -13.20 -18.94
N ASN A 179 -0.22 -12.17 -18.13
CA ASN A 179 -0.37 -12.32 -16.68
C ASN A 179 -1.67 -13.05 -16.32
N LEU A 180 -2.74 -12.79 -17.07
CA LEU A 180 -4.00 -13.52 -16.90
C LEU A 180 -3.86 -15.01 -17.22
N LYS A 181 -3.14 -15.36 -18.28
CA LYS A 181 -2.85 -16.76 -18.62
C LYS A 181 -2.06 -17.46 -17.53
N GLU A 182 -1.02 -16.82 -17.01
CA GLU A 182 -0.21 -17.36 -15.90
C GLU A 182 -1.04 -17.52 -14.64
N ALA A 183 -1.85 -16.51 -14.29
CA ALA A 183 -2.73 -16.56 -13.14
C ALA A 183 -3.77 -17.69 -13.24
N CYS A 184 -4.37 -17.90 -14.40
CA CYS A 184 -5.27 -19.03 -14.64
C CYS A 184 -4.54 -20.36 -14.47
N SER A 185 -3.31 -20.50 -15.00
CA SER A 185 -2.52 -21.74 -14.85
C SER A 185 -2.22 -22.06 -13.39
N VAL A 186 -1.87 -21.05 -12.58
CA VAL A 186 -1.65 -21.23 -11.13
C VAL A 186 -2.96 -21.56 -10.41
N TYR A 187 -4.06 -20.91 -10.78
CA TYR A 187 -5.36 -21.18 -10.19
C TYR A 187 -5.85 -22.60 -10.46
N ASP A 188 -5.66 -23.10 -11.68
CA ASP A 188 -6.09 -24.44 -12.09
C ASP A 188 -5.16 -25.55 -11.54
N ASN A 189 -3.95 -25.21 -11.08
CA ASN A 189 -3.04 -26.17 -10.45
C ASN A 189 -3.48 -26.41 -8.99
N GLU A 190 -3.95 -27.63 -8.68
CA GLU A 190 -4.35 -28.01 -7.31
C GLU A 190 -3.16 -28.03 -6.33
N GLU A 191 -1.96 -28.27 -6.83
CA GLU A 191 -0.71 -28.35 -6.06
C GLU A 191 0.03 -26.99 -5.97
N ALA A 192 -0.58 -25.89 -6.46
CA ALA A 192 0.07 -24.60 -6.41
C ALA A 192 0.34 -24.17 -4.95
N SER A 193 1.59 -23.81 -4.70
CA SER A 193 2.02 -23.32 -3.39
C SER A 193 1.46 -21.92 -3.10
N ASP A 194 1.40 -21.55 -1.83
CA ASP A 194 1.00 -20.19 -1.38
C ASP A 194 1.85 -19.09 -2.06
N ASP A 195 3.14 -19.36 -2.28
CA ASP A 195 4.04 -18.39 -2.92
C ASP A 195 3.74 -18.22 -4.42
N GLU A 196 3.35 -19.28 -5.12
CA GLU A 196 2.93 -19.20 -6.52
C GLU A 196 1.60 -18.45 -6.63
N ILE A 197 0.65 -18.72 -5.74
CA ILE A 197 -0.63 -18.01 -5.68
C ILE A 197 -0.41 -16.52 -5.40
N LEU A 198 0.45 -16.18 -4.43
CA LEU A 198 0.79 -14.80 -4.09
C LEU A 198 1.44 -14.08 -5.28
N LYS A 199 2.43 -14.70 -5.94
CA LYS A 199 3.10 -14.12 -7.11
C LYS A 199 2.13 -13.86 -8.27
N ALA A 200 1.25 -14.82 -8.56
CA ALA A 200 0.25 -14.67 -9.60
C ALA A 200 -0.74 -13.54 -9.29
N TYR A 201 -1.19 -13.46 -8.04
CA TYR A 201 -2.06 -12.38 -7.55
C TYR A 201 -1.40 -11.00 -7.69
N GLN A 202 -0.16 -10.86 -7.21
CA GLN A 202 0.62 -9.62 -7.34
C GLN A 202 0.86 -9.24 -8.81
N SER A 203 1.18 -10.21 -9.66
CA SER A 203 1.42 -9.97 -11.10
C SER A 203 0.18 -9.41 -11.80
N LEU A 204 -1.00 -9.89 -11.46
CA LEU A 204 -2.25 -9.28 -11.95
C LEU A 204 -2.46 -7.89 -11.34
N GLY A 205 -2.27 -7.73 -10.04
CA GLY A 205 -2.45 -6.47 -9.33
C GLY A 205 -1.55 -5.34 -9.81
N ARG A 206 -0.40 -5.65 -10.43
CA ARG A 206 0.47 -4.64 -11.08
C ARG A 206 -0.13 -4.01 -12.33
N ILE A 207 -1.07 -4.70 -12.99
CA ILE A 207 -1.68 -4.24 -14.24
C ILE A 207 -3.14 -3.86 -14.03
N VAL A 208 -3.79 -4.47 -13.06
CA VAL A 208 -5.22 -4.34 -12.79
C VAL A 208 -5.44 -3.72 -11.42
N ASP A 209 -6.17 -2.62 -11.38
CA ASP A 209 -6.79 -2.14 -10.15
C ASP A 209 -8.04 -3.01 -9.90
N ILE A 210 -7.92 -3.97 -8.99
CA ILE A 210 -8.96 -4.96 -8.72
C ILE A 210 -10.21 -4.30 -8.14
N GLU A 211 -10.06 -3.24 -7.35
CA GLU A 211 -11.17 -2.53 -6.73
C GLU A 211 -11.92 -1.66 -7.74
N LYS A 212 -11.18 -0.90 -8.54
CA LYS A 212 -11.75 -0.03 -9.57
C LYS A 212 -12.13 -0.75 -10.84
N LYS A 213 -11.69 -2.01 -11.01
CA LYS A 213 -11.88 -2.83 -12.21
C LYS A 213 -11.35 -2.16 -13.48
N THR A 214 -10.21 -1.53 -13.37
CA THR A 214 -9.55 -0.80 -14.46
C THR A 214 -8.12 -1.28 -14.66
N ILE A 215 -7.53 -0.94 -15.79
CA ILE A 215 -6.10 -1.13 -16.02
C ILE A 215 -5.34 -0.02 -15.29
N LYS A 216 -4.22 -0.38 -14.64
CA LYS A 216 -3.26 0.57 -14.07
C LYS A 216 -2.28 0.95 -15.17
N ILE A 217 -2.26 2.20 -15.56
CA ILE A 217 -1.32 2.74 -16.57
C ILE A 217 -0.92 4.15 -16.14
N HIS A 218 0.39 4.42 -16.17
CA HIS A 218 0.89 5.77 -16.21
C HIS A 218 1.10 6.19 -17.66
N ASP A 219 0.44 7.25 -18.10
CA ASP A 219 0.67 7.83 -19.41
C ASP A 219 2.02 8.56 -19.41
N ALA A 220 2.95 8.12 -20.24
CA ALA A 220 4.26 8.73 -20.34
C ALA A 220 4.27 10.17 -20.91
N SER A 221 3.15 10.67 -21.41
CA SER A 221 3.05 12.08 -21.82
C SER A 221 3.10 13.02 -20.62
N GLN A 222 2.58 12.57 -19.46
CA GLN A 222 2.67 13.27 -18.19
C GLN A 222 2.48 12.25 -17.06
N VAL A 223 3.48 12.10 -16.22
CA VAL A 223 3.42 11.30 -14.98
C VAL A 223 3.64 12.26 -13.82
N GLU A 224 2.67 12.33 -12.92
CA GLU A 224 2.81 13.17 -11.73
C GLU A 224 3.84 12.56 -10.79
N ALA A 225 4.69 13.41 -10.24
CA ALA A 225 5.83 12.96 -9.44
C ALA A 225 5.41 12.16 -8.19
N GLU A 226 4.25 12.49 -7.62
CA GLU A 226 3.66 11.86 -6.45
C GLU A 226 2.97 10.51 -6.73
N GLU A 227 2.74 10.15 -7.99
CA GLU A 227 2.11 8.88 -8.39
C GLU A 227 3.09 7.71 -8.47
N PHE A 228 4.22 7.79 -7.78
CA PHE A 228 5.21 6.72 -7.78
C PHE A 228 4.69 5.42 -7.14
N ASP A 229 5.12 4.29 -7.67
CA ASP A 229 4.83 2.96 -7.12
C ASP A 229 5.81 2.55 -6.02
N ALA A 230 7.04 3.07 -6.06
CA ALA A 230 8.05 2.86 -5.03
C ALA A 230 9.02 4.05 -4.94
N LYS A 231 9.67 4.19 -3.80
CA LYS A 231 10.59 5.29 -3.52
C LYS A 231 11.64 4.92 -2.49
N SER A 232 12.73 5.69 -2.45
CA SER A 232 13.68 5.68 -1.33
C SER A 232 13.12 6.38 -0.09
N ASP A 233 13.71 6.14 1.08
CA ASP A 233 13.18 6.55 2.39
C ASP A 233 12.99 8.06 2.54
N HIS A 234 13.88 8.88 1.99
CA HIS A 234 13.88 10.34 2.17
C HIS A 234 12.84 11.07 1.32
N ILE A 235 12.26 10.42 0.33
CA ILE A 235 11.22 11.04 -0.51
C ILE A 235 9.94 11.25 0.31
N VAL A 236 9.45 12.46 0.29
CA VAL A 236 8.17 12.86 0.90
C VAL A 236 7.18 13.15 -0.21
N ASN A 237 5.98 12.61 -0.10
CA ASN A 237 4.85 12.90 -0.99
C ASN A 237 3.84 13.75 -0.21
N ASP A 238 3.56 14.96 -0.64
CA ASP A 238 2.57 15.85 -0.03
C ASP A 238 1.22 15.86 -0.77
N GLY A 239 1.08 14.98 -1.78
CA GLY A 239 -0.12 14.84 -2.60
C GLY A 239 -0.22 15.83 -3.75
N LYS A 240 0.80 16.69 -3.96
CA LYS A 240 0.90 17.65 -5.08
C LYS A 240 2.29 17.66 -5.69
N ASN A 241 3.26 17.20 -4.95
CA ASN A 241 4.64 17.09 -5.39
C ASN A 241 5.44 16.17 -4.44
N ILE A 242 6.64 15.81 -4.84
CA ILE A 242 7.58 15.10 -3.99
C ILE A 242 8.63 16.06 -3.45
N GLY A 243 8.95 15.88 -2.16
CA GLY A 243 10.06 16.57 -1.47
C GLY A 243 11.13 15.59 -1.01
N GLY A 244 12.18 16.08 -0.35
CA GLY A 244 13.27 15.26 0.15
C GLY A 244 14.12 14.64 -0.96
N VAL A 245 14.12 15.25 -2.15
CA VAL A 245 14.93 14.81 -3.29
C VAL A 245 16.38 15.23 -3.04
N GLU A 246 17.24 14.28 -2.72
CA GLU A 246 18.64 14.48 -2.43
C GLU A 246 19.51 13.40 -3.09
N LYS A 247 20.82 13.42 -2.82
CA LYS A 247 21.73 12.45 -3.41
C LYS A 247 21.33 11.02 -3.10
N ASN A 248 21.26 10.18 -4.12
CA ASN A 248 20.88 8.75 -4.08
C ASN A 248 19.41 8.47 -3.72
N THR A 249 18.54 9.46 -3.75
CA THR A 249 17.10 9.21 -3.69
C THR A 249 16.56 8.79 -5.06
N TRP A 250 15.52 7.99 -5.06
CA TRP A 250 14.89 7.50 -6.28
C TRP A 250 13.38 7.34 -6.08
N VAL A 251 12.66 7.43 -7.19
CA VAL A 251 11.27 7.01 -7.34
C VAL A 251 11.14 6.05 -8.51
N ARG A 252 10.19 5.14 -8.46
CA ARG A 252 9.88 4.18 -9.51
C ARG A 252 8.42 4.26 -9.88
N TYR A 253 8.17 4.23 -11.17
CA TYR A 253 6.83 4.14 -11.75
C TYR A 253 6.72 2.82 -12.49
N ASP A 254 5.81 1.95 -12.07
CA ASP A 254 5.54 0.69 -12.75
C ASP A 254 4.54 0.94 -13.90
N SER A 255 4.66 0.14 -14.97
CA SER A 255 3.70 0.21 -16.10
C SER A 255 3.56 1.57 -16.81
N VAL A 256 4.65 2.32 -16.92
CA VAL A 256 4.68 3.54 -17.75
C VAL A 256 4.61 3.15 -19.22
N TYR A 257 3.66 3.70 -19.95
CA TYR A 257 3.50 3.44 -21.37
C TYR A 257 4.09 4.58 -22.22
N PHE A 258 5.16 4.28 -22.93
CA PHE A 258 5.74 5.18 -23.90
C PHE A 258 5.09 4.94 -25.28
N ASN A 259 4.25 5.87 -25.72
CA ASN A 259 3.57 5.80 -27.03
C ASN A 259 4.57 6.09 -28.16
N GLY A 260 5.43 5.13 -28.46
CA GLY A 260 6.50 5.26 -29.43
C GLY A 260 7.88 5.42 -28.78
N LEU A 261 8.84 5.96 -29.50
CA LEU A 261 10.19 6.21 -29.00
C LEU A 261 10.22 7.55 -28.26
N ALA A 262 10.31 7.50 -26.93
CA ALA A 262 10.60 8.69 -26.15
C ALA A 262 12.06 9.14 -26.42
N SER A 263 12.23 10.37 -26.87
CA SER A 263 13.55 10.95 -27.11
C SER A 263 14.00 11.90 -26.02
N GLN A 264 13.10 12.28 -25.12
CA GLN A 264 13.34 13.26 -24.07
C GLN A 264 12.46 13.01 -22.86
N VAL A 265 13.01 13.21 -21.66
CA VAL A 265 12.28 13.30 -20.41
C VAL A 265 12.50 14.70 -19.83
N SER A 266 11.42 15.35 -19.40
CA SER A 266 11.45 16.66 -18.78
C SER A 266 10.95 16.55 -17.35
N PHE A 267 11.58 17.30 -16.45
CA PHE A 267 11.19 17.36 -15.05
C PHE A 267 10.81 18.79 -14.66
N ASN A 268 9.66 18.95 -14.04
CA ASN A 268 9.33 20.17 -13.33
C ASN A 268 9.84 20.07 -11.91
N TYR A 269 10.73 20.98 -11.52
CA TYR A 269 11.27 20.99 -10.17
C TYR A 269 11.35 22.40 -9.62
N SER A 270 11.29 22.51 -8.30
CA SER A 270 11.60 23.72 -7.57
C SER A 270 12.70 23.44 -6.55
N GLY A 271 13.67 24.32 -6.42
CA GLY A 271 14.77 24.21 -5.47
C GLY A 271 15.26 25.57 -5.03
N GLN A 272 15.93 25.65 -3.89
CA GLN A 272 16.61 26.86 -3.47
C GLN A 272 17.87 27.08 -4.32
N LYS A 273 18.27 28.32 -4.52
CA LYS A 273 19.49 28.65 -5.28
C LYS A 273 20.77 27.97 -4.75
N SER A 274 20.79 27.65 -3.46
CA SER A 274 21.89 26.92 -2.80
C SER A 274 22.00 25.46 -3.23
N ASP A 275 20.93 24.89 -3.78
CA ASP A 275 20.82 23.46 -4.07
C ASP A 275 20.95 23.17 -5.58
N ALA A 276 21.32 24.19 -6.34
CA ALA A 276 21.52 24.07 -7.79
C ALA A 276 22.75 23.21 -8.11
N GLY A 277 22.58 22.15 -8.89
CA GLY A 277 23.68 21.31 -9.38
C GLY A 277 23.47 19.81 -9.31
N GLY A 278 22.26 19.36 -8.99
CA GLY A 278 21.89 17.96 -9.08
C GLY A 278 21.64 17.49 -10.51
N TYR A 279 21.75 16.20 -10.76
CA TYR A 279 21.32 15.55 -11.99
C TYR A 279 20.41 14.36 -11.66
N ALA A 280 19.44 14.09 -12.53
CA ALA A 280 18.60 12.92 -12.45
C ALA A 280 19.05 11.89 -13.49
N GLN A 281 19.04 10.62 -13.11
CA GLN A 281 19.26 9.50 -14.02
C GLN A 281 17.92 8.76 -14.21
N VAL A 282 17.58 8.47 -15.46
CA VAL A 282 16.39 7.71 -15.80
C VAL A 282 16.85 6.32 -16.22
N TYR A 283 16.26 5.30 -15.59
CA TYR A 283 16.47 3.90 -15.93
C TYR A 283 15.16 3.35 -16.48
N ILE A 284 15.25 2.50 -17.49
CA ILE A 284 14.10 1.80 -18.09
C ILE A 284 14.45 0.32 -18.08
N ASP A 285 13.58 -0.51 -17.47
CA ASP A 285 13.71 -1.98 -17.41
C ASP A 285 12.87 -2.64 -18.50
#